data_d4c49ed84dd32079bd442d39da6bac7f
#
_entry.id   d4c49ed84dd32079bd442d39da6bac7f
#
_cell.length_a   1.000
_cell.length_b   1.000
_cell.length_c   1.000
_cell.angle_alpha   90.00
_cell.angle_beta   90.00
_cell.angle_gamma   90.00
#
_symmetry.space_group_name_H-M   'P 1'
#
loop_
_entity.id
_entity.type
_entity.pdbx_description
1 polymer ?
#
loop_
_entity_poly.entity_id
_entity_poly.type
_entity_poly.pdbx_seq_one_letter_code
_entity_poly.pdbx_strand_id
1 'polypeptide(L)'
;MYVLQNAFPYRRMGRILAVLFAIFAVLASFGMGNMTQGNSIAEALAVTFGVDRTVTGLVIGIFTILVILGGIDKIARVTEYLVPCMAVFYLFGTGMVIFTHFHNLPSGILQILCGAFCPEAMAGGSIGFLCSGRQAMRYGVSRGVFSNEAGLGAAGISAACADTPDAVRQGYISMTGVFIDTIVICSLTGLAIASSGMLGQRDAQGELLNGTALMIAVFSATFGRAGEWMLALSIALFAFATIIAWEYQGEKAFEYLAGNSRRTGWYRLCYGMFAFFGAVCSLEAVWDFSDICNGLMAVPNLLAVVMLSQAVSYTHLTLPTKLEV
;
A
#
# COMPACT_ATOMS: atom_id res chain seq x y z
N MET A 1 -14.01 13.24 1.57
CA MET A 1 -14.43 14.47 0.83
C MET A 1 -15.64 15.14 1.48
N TYR A 2 -16.81 14.49 1.52
CA TYR A 2 -18.04 15.06 2.08
C TYR A 2 -17.93 15.41 3.58
N VAL A 3 -17.21 14.60 4.36
CA VAL A 3 -16.93 14.92 5.78
C VAL A 3 -16.13 16.23 5.89
N LEU A 4 -15.07 16.39 5.12
CA LEU A 4 -14.28 17.63 5.07
C LEU A 4 -15.16 18.84 4.71
N GLN A 5 -16.02 18.68 3.71
CA GLN A 5 -16.88 19.77 3.23
C GLN A 5 -17.93 20.20 4.25
N ASN A 6 -18.50 19.26 5.01
CA ASN A 6 -19.70 19.49 5.83
C ASN A 6 -19.41 19.64 7.33
N ALA A 7 -18.35 18.99 7.84
CA ALA A 7 -18.04 18.99 9.27
C ALA A 7 -17.11 20.12 9.73
N PHE A 8 -16.50 20.84 8.79
CA PHE A 8 -15.61 21.97 9.14
C PHE A 8 -16.42 23.20 9.57
N PRO A 9 -15.99 23.92 10.63
CA PRO A 9 -16.70 25.13 11.12
C PRO A 9 -16.79 26.23 10.04
N TYR A 10 -15.75 26.34 9.22
CA TYR A 10 -15.70 27.32 8.11
C TYR A 10 -15.98 26.62 6.78
N ARG A 11 -17.20 26.76 6.25
CA ARG A 11 -17.64 26.13 4.99
C ARG A 11 -16.70 26.33 3.80
N ARG A 12 -16.07 27.50 3.67
CA ARG A 12 -15.12 27.77 2.57
C ARG A 12 -13.85 26.92 2.71
N MET A 13 -13.29 26.88 3.92
CA MET A 13 -12.09 26.09 4.21
C MET A 13 -12.36 24.57 4.04
N GLY A 14 -13.47 24.09 4.57
CA GLY A 14 -13.88 22.69 4.39
C GLY A 14 -14.02 22.29 2.92
N ARG A 15 -14.60 23.16 2.09
CA ARG A 15 -14.71 22.92 0.64
C ARG A 15 -13.35 22.91 -0.06
N ILE A 16 -12.45 23.83 0.28
CA ILE A 16 -11.09 23.86 -0.29
C ILE A 16 -10.34 22.58 0.07
N LEU A 17 -10.34 22.18 1.35
CA LEU A 17 -9.69 20.95 1.79
C LEU A 17 -10.30 19.70 1.14
N ALA A 18 -11.61 19.67 0.96
CA ALA A 18 -12.29 18.54 0.30
C ALA A 18 -11.90 18.42 -1.18
N VAL A 19 -11.80 19.54 -1.90
CA VAL A 19 -11.37 19.55 -3.31
C VAL A 19 -9.88 19.18 -3.42
N LEU A 20 -9.01 19.73 -2.57
CA LEU A 20 -7.59 19.37 -2.56
C LEU A 20 -7.40 17.89 -2.25
N PHE A 21 -8.09 17.38 -1.23
CA PHE A 21 -8.07 15.96 -0.91
C PHE A 21 -8.51 15.11 -2.11
N ALA A 22 -9.59 15.48 -2.78
CA ALA A 22 -10.10 14.75 -3.94
C ALA A 22 -9.11 14.74 -5.10
N ILE A 23 -8.46 15.87 -5.40
CA ILE A 23 -7.41 15.95 -6.43
C ILE A 23 -6.25 15.03 -6.08
N PHE A 24 -5.75 15.11 -4.84
CA PHE A 24 -4.62 14.29 -4.41
C PHE A 24 -4.97 12.80 -4.31
N ALA A 25 -6.20 12.46 -3.94
CA ALA A 25 -6.67 11.08 -3.93
C ALA A 25 -6.74 10.49 -5.36
N VAL A 26 -7.18 11.27 -6.34
CA VAL A 26 -7.12 10.86 -7.77
C VAL A 26 -5.68 10.65 -8.21
N LEU A 27 -4.76 11.54 -7.89
CA LEU A 27 -3.35 11.40 -8.26
C LEU A 27 -2.70 10.21 -7.54
N ALA A 28 -2.97 10.03 -6.24
CA ALA A 28 -2.47 8.90 -5.46
C ALA A 28 -2.99 7.55 -6.00
N SER A 29 -4.23 7.50 -6.47
CA SER A 29 -4.78 6.29 -7.08
C SER A 29 -4.03 5.87 -8.34
N PHE A 30 -3.59 6.81 -9.17
CA PHE A 30 -2.74 6.53 -10.32
C PHE A 30 -1.31 6.09 -9.90
N GLY A 31 -0.72 6.71 -8.88
CA GLY A 31 0.63 6.39 -8.40
C GLY A 31 0.66 5.12 -7.56
N MET A 32 0.32 5.26 -6.28
CA MET A 32 0.40 4.21 -5.28
C MET A 32 -0.53 3.03 -5.59
N GLY A 33 -1.77 3.33 -5.95
CA GLY A 33 -2.78 2.31 -6.19
C GLY A 33 -2.60 1.54 -7.49
N ASN A 34 -1.88 2.10 -8.47
CA ASN A 34 -1.82 1.58 -9.82
C ASN A 34 -0.38 1.38 -10.33
N MET A 35 0.35 2.47 -10.57
CA MET A 35 1.67 2.38 -11.24
C MET A 35 2.69 1.57 -10.43
N THR A 36 2.78 1.75 -9.12
CA THR A 36 3.66 0.95 -8.24
C THR A 36 3.31 -0.54 -8.27
N GLN A 37 2.05 -0.85 -8.29
CA GLN A 37 1.57 -2.22 -8.34
C GLN A 37 1.85 -2.86 -9.72
N GLY A 38 1.58 -2.14 -10.80
CA GLY A 38 1.91 -2.57 -12.16
C GLY A 38 3.40 -2.80 -12.36
N ASN A 39 4.24 -1.92 -11.79
CA ASN A 39 5.69 -2.07 -11.80
C ASN A 39 6.15 -3.35 -11.07
N SER A 40 5.64 -3.58 -9.86
CA SER A 40 5.97 -4.76 -9.05
C SER A 40 5.58 -6.07 -9.74
N ILE A 41 4.41 -6.13 -10.40
CA ILE A 41 4.02 -7.30 -11.19
C ILE A 41 4.97 -7.49 -12.37
N ALA A 42 5.25 -6.42 -13.11
CA ALA A 42 6.13 -6.49 -14.28
C ALA A 42 7.54 -6.93 -13.91
N GLU A 43 8.08 -6.45 -12.80
CA GLU A 43 9.38 -6.87 -12.29
C GLU A 43 9.36 -8.34 -11.86
N ALA A 44 8.36 -8.77 -11.10
CA ALA A 44 8.24 -10.15 -10.65
C ALA A 44 8.19 -11.13 -11.82
N LEU A 45 7.39 -10.83 -12.86
CA LEU A 45 7.28 -11.68 -14.05
C LEU A 45 8.52 -11.62 -14.94
N ALA A 46 9.18 -10.47 -15.05
CA ALA A 46 10.42 -10.33 -15.80
C ALA A 46 11.56 -11.13 -15.16
N VAL A 47 11.75 -11.01 -13.83
CA VAL A 47 12.81 -11.72 -13.10
C VAL A 47 12.57 -13.23 -13.08
N THR A 48 11.32 -13.67 -12.88
CA THR A 48 11.01 -15.10 -12.69
C THR A 48 10.83 -15.85 -14.01
N PHE A 49 10.17 -15.24 -14.99
CA PHE A 49 9.76 -15.90 -16.24
C PHE A 49 10.38 -15.29 -17.50
N GLY A 50 11.14 -14.19 -17.38
CA GLY A 50 11.70 -13.47 -18.53
C GLY A 50 10.65 -12.80 -19.39
N VAL A 51 9.46 -12.51 -18.87
CA VAL A 51 8.37 -11.86 -19.61
C VAL A 51 8.70 -10.38 -19.80
N ASP A 52 8.54 -9.89 -21.02
CA ASP A 52 8.74 -8.47 -21.30
C ASP A 52 7.76 -7.57 -20.53
N ARG A 53 8.29 -6.47 -19.95
CA ARG A 53 7.50 -5.55 -19.13
C ARG A 53 6.35 -4.90 -19.91
N THR A 54 6.52 -4.69 -21.22
CA THR A 54 5.50 -4.11 -22.09
C THR A 54 4.32 -5.08 -22.25
N VAL A 55 4.62 -6.37 -22.46
CA VAL A 55 3.59 -7.42 -22.56
C VAL A 55 2.83 -7.53 -21.23
N THR A 56 3.55 -7.57 -20.12
CA THR A 56 2.94 -7.61 -18.78
C THR A 56 2.04 -6.38 -18.55
N GLY A 57 2.51 -5.19 -18.89
CA GLY A 57 1.74 -3.95 -18.74
C GLY A 57 0.46 -3.95 -19.56
N LEU A 58 0.50 -4.42 -20.81
CA LEU A 58 -0.69 -4.56 -21.66
C LEU A 58 -1.70 -5.54 -21.05
N VAL A 59 -1.24 -6.68 -20.57
CA VAL A 59 -2.09 -7.68 -19.93
C VAL A 59 -2.76 -7.10 -18.68
N ILE A 60 -1.98 -6.50 -17.79
CA ILE A 60 -2.51 -5.88 -16.56
C ILE A 60 -3.54 -4.80 -16.91
N GLY A 61 -3.22 -3.89 -17.85
CA GLY A 61 -4.10 -2.81 -18.26
C GLY A 61 -5.44 -3.33 -18.79
N ILE A 62 -5.42 -4.35 -19.67
CA ILE A 62 -6.63 -4.98 -20.20
C ILE A 62 -7.44 -5.66 -19.09
N PHE A 63 -6.80 -6.47 -18.24
CA PHE A 63 -7.50 -7.14 -17.14
C PHE A 63 -8.09 -6.15 -16.14
N THR A 64 -7.37 -5.08 -15.83
CA THR A 64 -7.88 -3.99 -15.00
C THR A 64 -9.15 -3.42 -15.58
N ILE A 65 -9.14 -3.01 -16.87
CA ILE A 65 -10.33 -2.45 -17.53
C ILE A 65 -11.49 -3.46 -17.51
N LEU A 66 -11.25 -4.74 -17.80
CA LEU A 66 -12.28 -5.77 -17.80
C LEU A 66 -12.96 -5.97 -16.44
N VAL A 67 -12.18 -5.87 -15.34
CA VAL A 67 -12.72 -6.01 -13.99
C VAL A 67 -13.50 -4.78 -13.59
N ILE A 68 -12.93 -3.58 -13.79
CA ILE A 68 -13.54 -2.32 -13.34
C ILE A 68 -14.81 -1.94 -14.11
N LEU A 69 -14.95 -2.40 -15.36
CA LEU A 69 -16.21 -2.24 -16.11
C LEU A 69 -17.39 -2.96 -15.43
N GLY A 70 -17.12 -3.95 -14.58
CA GLY A 70 -18.15 -4.66 -13.83
C GLY A 70 -18.64 -3.94 -12.57
N GLY A 71 -18.02 -2.79 -12.21
CA GLY A 71 -18.40 -1.99 -11.04
C GLY A 71 -18.00 -2.59 -9.70
N ILE A 72 -18.40 -1.92 -8.61
CA ILE A 72 -18.00 -2.26 -7.22
C ILE A 72 -18.37 -3.69 -6.81
N ASP A 73 -19.51 -4.20 -7.22
CA ASP A 73 -19.95 -5.56 -6.86
C ASP A 73 -19.01 -6.63 -7.42
N LYS A 74 -18.50 -6.42 -8.63
CA LYS A 74 -17.53 -7.34 -9.24
C LYS A 74 -16.15 -7.22 -8.59
N ILE A 75 -15.72 -6.00 -8.28
CA ILE A 75 -14.49 -5.73 -7.55
C ILE A 75 -14.55 -6.43 -6.18
N ALA A 76 -15.60 -6.17 -5.40
CA ALA A 76 -15.79 -6.77 -4.07
C ALA A 76 -15.77 -8.29 -4.13
N ARG A 77 -16.49 -8.91 -5.07
CA ARG A 77 -16.52 -10.36 -5.23
C ARG A 77 -15.17 -10.96 -5.59
N VAL A 78 -14.38 -10.31 -6.42
CA VAL A 78 -13.03 -10.77 -6.78
C VAL A 78 -12.11 -10.67 -5.58
N THR A 79 -12.11 -9.55 -4.88
CA THR A 79 -11.21 -9.32 -3.73
C THR A 79 -11.58 -10.16 -2.51
N GLU A 80 -12.86 -10.45 -2.28
CA GLU A 80 -13.34 -11.26 -1.16
C GLU A 80 -12.69 -12.66 -1.10
N TYR A 81 -12.51 -13.30 -2.25
CA TYR A 81 -11.86 -14.62 -2.34
C TYR A 81 -10.35 -14.51 -2.54
N LEU A 82 -9.92 -13.57 -3.37
CA LEU A 82 -8.52 -13.42 -3.75
C LEU A 82 -7.64 -13.05 -2.56
N VAL A 83 -8.06 -12.05 -1.78
CA VAL A 83 -7.25 -11.49 -0.69
C VAL A 83 -6.97 -12.51 0.43
N PRO A 84 -7.94 -13.21 1.00
CA PRO A 84 -7.64 -14.22 2.03
C PRO A 84 -6.79 -15.37 1.49
N CYS A 85 -7.07 -15.85 0.27
CA CYS A 85 -6.31 -16.95 -0.33
C CYS A 85 -4.83 -16.59 -0.50
N MET A 86 -4.55 -15.42 -1.09
CA MET A 86 -3.17 -14.97 -1.28
C MET A 86 -2.46 -14.66 0.04
N ALA A 87 -3.18 -14.10 1.04
CA ALA A 87 -2.61 -13.81 2.35
C ALA A 87 -2.16 -15.09 3.05
N VAL A 88 -3.00 -16.12 3.08
CA VAL A 88 -2.66 -17.43 3.66
C VAL A 88 -1.46 -18.03 2.93
N PHE A 89 -1.47 -18.00 1.60
CA PHE A 89 -0.39 -18.54 0.77
C PHE A 89 0.94 -17.83 1.02
N TYR A 90 0.91 -16.49 1.09
CA TYR A 90 2.11 -15.70 1.38
C TYR A 90 2.62 -15.90 2.80
N LEU A 91 1.73 -15.90 3.81
CA LEU A 91 2.09 -16.13 5.21
C LEU A 91 2.70 -17.52 5.40
N PHE A 92 2.14 -18.54 4.75
CA PHE A 92 2.71 -19.89 4.78
C PHE A 92 4.13 -19.90 4.18
N GLY A 93 4.32 -19.34 3.00
CA GLY A 93 5.62 -19.27 2.34
C GLY A 93 6.66 -18.52 3.16
N THR A 94 6.30 -17.33 3.65
CA THR A 94 7.18 -16.50 4.49
C THR A 94 7.50 -17.18 5.82
N GLY A 95 6.51 -17.81 6.45
CA GLY A 95 6.71 -18.60 7.66
C GLY A 95 7.68 -19.78 7.45
N MET A 96 7.58 -20.45 6.31
CA MET A 96 8.53 -21.53 5.96
C MET A 96 9.94 -21.00 5.68
N VAL A 97 10.10 -19.81 5.06
CA VAL A 97 11.42 -19.16 4.95
C VAL A 97 12.03 -18.92 6.32
N ILE A 98 11.27 -18.37 7.26
CA ILE A 98 11.74 -18.14 8.64
C ILE A 98 12.07 -19.45 9.33
N PHE A 99 11.24 -20.47 9.16
CA PHE A 99 11.46 -21.77 9.76
C PHE A 99 12.75 -22.45 9.26
N THR A 100 13.02 -22.41 7.96
CA THR A 100 14.25 -22.96 7.38
C THR A 100 15.49 -22.21 7.80
N HIS A 101 15.38 -20.91 8.05
CA HIS A 101 16.47 -20.04 8.50
C HIS A 101 16.38 -19.72 10.01
N PHE A 102 15.69 -20.54 10.80
CA PHE A 102 15.41 -20.28 12.22
C PHE A 102 16.68 -20.03 13.04
N HIS A 103 17.77 -20.71 12.69
CA HIS A 103 19.06 -20.53 13.36
C HIS A 103 19.62 -19.09 13.22
N ASN A 104 19.31 -18.43 12.10
CA ASN A 104 19.73 -17.04 11.82
C ASN A 104 18.74 -15.99 12.36
N LEU A 105 17.58 -16.41 12.85
CA LEU A 105 16.53 -15.51 13.31
C LEU A 105 17.00 -14.54 14.41
N PRO A 106 17.74 -14.96 15.45
CA PRO A 106 18.24 -14.04 16.46
C PRO A 106 19.19 -12.97 15.90
N SER A 107 20.07 -13.35 14.98
CA SER A 107 20.98 -12.40 14.31
C SER A 107 20.21 -11.45 13.39
N GLY A 108 19.18 -11.92 12.69
CA GLY A 108 18.30 -11.09 11.87
C GLY A 108 17.53 -10.05 12.69
N ILE A 109 16.97 -10.47 13.84
CA ILE A 109 16.32 -9.53 14.77
C ILE A 109 17.33 -8.48 15.27
N LEU A 110 18.52 -8.93 15.65
CA LEU A 110 19.58 -8.01 16.10
C LEU A 110 19.98 -7.01 15.00
N GLN A 111 20.10 -7.45 13.76
CA GLN A 111 20.36 -6.56 12.61
C GLN A 111 19.29 -5.50 12.44
N ILE A 112 18.01 -5.86 12.56
CA ILE A 112 16.89 -4.90 12.48
C ILE A 112 17.00 -3.89 13.63
N LEU A 113 17.19 -4.36 14.87
CA LEU A 113 17.30 -3.49 16.04
C LEU A 113 18.54 -2.60 16.00
N CYS A 114 19.68 -3.15 15.63
CA CYS A 114 20.92 -2.36 15.46
C CYS A 114 20.78 -1.35 14.33
N GLY A 115 20.21 -1.71 13.20
CA GLY A 115 19.94 -0.78 12.11
C GLY A 115 19.02 0.37 12.49
N ALA A 116 18.08 0.14 13.44
CA ALA A 116 17.18 1.17 13.93
C ALA A 116 17.75 2.02 15.07
N PHE A 117 18.52 1.45 15.98
CA PHE A 117 18.84 2.08 17.27
C PHE A 117 20.34 2.14 17.63
N CYS A 118 21.25 1.47 16.92
CA CYS A 118 22.66 1.51 17.29
C CYS A 118 23.32 2.85 16.96
N PRO A 119 24.17 3.35 17.90
CA PRO A 119 24.92 4.59 17.69
C PRO A 119 25.88 4.54 16.48
N GLU A 120 26.28 3.36 16.04
CA GLU A 120 27.13 3.17 14.85
C GLU A 120 26.35 3.39 13.52
N ALA A 121 25.09 2.97 13.48
CA ALA A 121 24.13 3.45 12.48
C ALA A 121 23.90 4.96 12.69
N MET A 122 24.00 5.41 13.92
CA MET A 122 23.92 6.81 14.36
C MET A 122 25.27 7.55 14.32
N ALA A 123 26.43 6.92 14.38
CA ALA A 123 27.75 7.53 14.51
C ALA A 123 28.71 7.35 13.33
N GLY A 124 28.23 6.80 12.19
CA GLY A 124 29.02 6.73 10.96
C GLY A 124 29.37 8.12 10.44
N GLY A 125 30.44 8.70 10.96
CA GLY A 125 31.06 9.97 10.56
C GLY A 125 30.11 11.15 10.42
N SER A 126 30.30 12.16 11.19
CA SER A 126 29.42 13.31 11.53
C SER A 126 28.52 13.94 10.43
N ILE A 127 28.81 13.79 9.16
CA ILE A 127 27.96 14.26 8.06
C ILE A 127 27.22 13.10 7.36
N GLY A 128 27.88 11.96 7.19
CA GLY A 128 27.28 10.76 6.57
C GLY A 128 26.17 10.14 7.43
N PHE A 129 26.24 10.26 8.75
CA PHE A 129 25.25 9.80 9.70
C PHE A 129 23.92 10.57 9.61
N LEU A 130 23.94 11.89 9.63
CA LEU A 130 22.74 12.71 9.49
C LEU A 130 22.02 12.43 8.17
N CYS A 131 22.77 12.16 7.11
CA CYS A 131 22.23 11.78 5.81
C CYS A 131 21.64 10.36 5.82
N SER A 132 22.34 9.36 6.37
CA SER A 132 21.84 7.97 6.38
C SER A 132 20.71 7.76 7.37
N GLY A 133 20.75 8.32 8.59
CA GLY A 133 19.66 8.24 9.56
C GLY A 133 18.40 8.96 9.08
N ARG A 134 18.55 10.15 8.48
CA ARG A 134 17.43 10.87 7.86
C ARG A 134 16.82 10.09 6.69
N GLN A 135 17.64 9.44 5.88
CA GLN A 135 17.21 8.67 4.74
C GLN A 135 16.50 7.37 5.18
N ALA A 136 17.03 6.67 6.17
CA ALA A 136 16.39 5.50 6.77
C ALA A 136 15.04 5.85 7.41
N MET A 137 14.95 6.96 8.15
CA MET A 137 13.68 7.46 8.70
C MET A 137 12.68 7.82 7.59
N ARG A 138 13.14 8.52 6.54
CA ARG A 138 12.29 8.86 5.38
C ARG A 138 11.70 7.61 4.75
N TYR A 139 12.53 6.61 4.44
CA TYR A 139 12.04 5.37 3.84
C TYR A 139 11.16 4.57 4.80
N GLY A 140 11.52 4.46 6.06
CA GLY A 140 10.71 3.75 7.05
C GLY A 140 9.32 4.33 7.21
N VAL A 141 9.21 5.66 7.35
CA VAL A 141 7.91 6.35 7.46
C VAL A 141 7.13 6.24 6.15
N SER A 142 7.76 6.52 5.01
CA SER A 142 7.12 6.46 3.70
C SER A 142 6.57 5.07 3.40
N ARG A 143 7.36 4.00 3.61
CA ARG A 143 6.91 2.63 3.36
C ARG A 143 5.86 2.15 4.37
N GLY A 144 5.97 2.54 5.65
CA GLY A 144 4.93 2.25 6.64
C GLY A 144 3.59 2.91 6.32
N VAL A 145 3.60 4.20 5.95
CA VAL A 145 2.39 4.90 5.52
C VAL A 145 1.83 4.31 4.21
N PHE A 146 2.70 3.92 3.29
CA PHE A 146 2.30 3.28 2.04
C PHE A 146 1.55 1.96 2.27
N SER A 147 2.05 1.09 3.15
CA SER A 147 1.47 -0.22 3.40
C SER A 147 0.10 -0.14 4.08
N ASN A 148 0.00 0.62 5.18
CA ASN A 148 -1.22 0.66 6.00
C ASN A 148 -2.19 1.80 5.67
N GLU A 149 -1.84 2.67 4.72
CA GLU A 149 -2.61 3.85 4.32
C GLU A 149 -2.93 4.81 5.49
N ALA A 150 -2.16 4.74 6.58
CA ALA A 150 -2.43 5.52 7.78
C ALA A 150 -2.31 7.03 7.53
N GLY A 151 -3.37 7.75 7.89
CA GLY A 151 -3.42 9.20 7.70
C GLY A 151 -3.70 9.65 6.27
N LEU A 152 -3.80 8.75 5.29
CA LEU A 152 -4.11 9.11 3.91
C LEU A 152 -5.60 9.44 3.69
N GLY A 153 -6.50 8.81 4.45
CA GLY A 153 -7.94 9.02 4.34
C GLY A 153 -8.62 8.19 3.25
N ALA A 154 -7.86 7.38 2.52
CA ALA A 154 -8.37 6.50 1.47
C ALA A 154 -9.31 5.42 2.03
N ALA A 155 -8.94 4.80 3.14
CA ALA A 155 -9.74 3.80 3.83
C ALA A 155 -11.16 4.28 4.18
N GLY A 156 -11.35 5.58 4.44
CA GLY A 156 -12.68 6.17 4.67
C GLY A 156 -13.60 6.14 3.45
N ILE A 157 -13.04 6.14 2.22
CA ILE A 157 -13.82 6.03 0.98
C ILE A 157 -14.35 4.61 0.82
N SER A 158 -13.50 3.60 1.07
CA SER A 158 -13.90 2.19 1.03
C SER A 158 -14.85 1.83 2.17
N ALA A 159 -14.59 2.33 3.38
CA ALA A 159 -15.45 2.10 4.54
C ALA A 159 -16.85 2.68 4.37
N ALA A 160 -17.02 3.72 3.55
CA ALA A 160 -18.35 4.29 3.25
C ALA A 160 -19.28 3.32 2.49
N CYS A 161 -18.75 2.23 1.93
CA CYS A 161 -19.53 1.19 1.25
C CYS A 161 -19.86 0.00 2.15
N ALA A 162 -19.35 -0.01 3.39
CA ALA A 162 -19.58 -1.11 4.29
C ALA A 162 -21.03 -1.13 4.75
N ASP A 163 -21.66 -2.31 4.70
CA ASP A 163 -22.97 -2.56 5.25
C ASP A 163 -22.86 -2.82 6.76
N THR A 164 -22.68 -1.74 7.51
CA THR A 164 -22.58 -1.78 8.98
C THR A 164 -23.41 -0.65 9.59
N PRO A 165 -24.20 -0.96 10.62
CA PRO A 165 -25.02 0.05 11.29
C PRO A 165 -24.22 0.99 12.18
N ASP A 166 -22.98 0.66 12.51
CA ASP A 166 -22.17 1.36 13.51
C ASP A 166 -20.78 1.73 12.98
N ALA A 167 -20.46 3.02 13.01
CA ALA A 167 -19.17 3.55 12.61
C ALA A 167 -18.02 3.05 13.50
N VAL A 168 -18.27 2.79 14.79
CA VAL A 168 -17.25 2.26 15.73
C VAL A 168 -16.89 0.84 15.35
N ARG A 169 -17.87 0.00 14.99
CA ARG A 169 -17.64 -1.36 14.51
C ARG A 169 -16.77 -1.37 13.25
N GLN A 170 -17.07 -0.47 12.30
CA GLN A 170 -16.24 -0.31 11.10
C GLN A 170 -14.83 0.15 11.44
N GLY A 171 -14.66 1.02 12.43
CA GLY A 171 -13.37 1.43 12.94
C GLY A 171 -12.53 0.25 13.46
N TYR A 172 -13.11 -0.66 14.24
CA TYR A 172 -12.44 -1.87 14.72
C TYR A 172 -12.05 -2.81 13.57
N ILE A 173 -12.91 -2.99 12.57
CA ILE A 173 -12.59 -3.80 11.38
C ILE A 173 -11.39 -3.21 10.65
N SER A 174 -11.39 -1.90 10.40
CA SER A 174 -10.28 -1.21 9.73
C SER A 174 -8.97 -1.32 10.53
N MET A 175 -9.04 -1.14 11.86
CA MET A 175 -7.89 -1.29 12.76
C MET A 175 -7.30 -2.71 12.72
N THR A 176 -8.16 -3.74 12.67
CA THR A 176 -7.72 -5.14 12.54
C THR A 176 -6.98 -5.37 11.23
N GLY A 177 -7.47 -4.77 10.12
CA GLY A 177 -6.78 -4.82 8.83
C GLY A 177 -5.38 -4.23 8.89
N VAL A 178 -5.23 -3.03 9.46
CA VAL A 178 -3.93 -2.37 9.65
C VAL A 178 -3.00 -3.20 10.55
N PHE A 179 -3.53 -3.82 11.62
CA PHE A 179 -2.75 -4.69 12.48
C PHE A 179 -2.21 -5.91 11.73
N ILE A 180 -3.05 -6.60 10.96
CA ILE A 180 -2.64 -7.77 10.16
C ILE A 180 -1.59 -7.35 9.13
N ASP A 181 -1.81 -6.27 8.39
CA ASP A 181 -0.86 -5.80 7.38
C ASP A 181 0.50 -5.45 8.01
N THR A 182 0.51 -4.57 8.99
CA THR A 182 1.76 -3.99 9.50
C THR A 182 2.45 -4.90 10.52
N ILE A 183 1.71 -5.41 11.51
CA ILE A 183 2.32 -6.20 12.59
C ILE A 183 2.58 -7.64 12.16
N VAL A 184 1.69 -8.24 11.35
CA VAL A 184 1.87 -9.63 10.94
C VAL A 184 2.64 -9.71 9.62
N ILE A 185 2.11 -9.18 8.52
CA ILE A 185 2.68 -9.37 7.18
C ILE A 185 4.02 -8.66 7.03
N CYS A 186 4.10 -7.37 7.35
CA CYS A 186 5.35 -6.62 7.21
C CYS A 186 6.44 -7.12 8.15
N SER A 187 6.12 -7.50 9.40
CA SER A 187 7.10 -8.05 10.33
C SER A 187 7.64 -9.40 9.87
N LEU A 188 6.77 -10.30 9.41
CA LEU A 188 7.20 -11.59 8.86
C LEU A 188 8.06 -11.41 7.61
N THR A 189 7.70 -10.48 6.73
CA THR A 189 8.50 -10.14 5.54
C THR A 189 9.89 -9.65 5.93
N GLY A 190 9.96 -8.69 6.86
CA GLY A 190 11.24 -8.16 7.36
C GLY A 190 12.10 -9.22 8.03
N LEU A 191 11.50 -10.10 8.85
CA LEU A 191 12.21 -11.21 9.49
C LEU A 191 12.70 -12.26 8.49
N ALA A 192 11.91 -12.58 7.47
CA ALA A 192 12.31 -13.50 6.40
C ALA A 192 13.53 -12.95 5.65
N ILE A 193 13.52 -11.66 5.28
CA ILE A 193 14.67 -11.01 4.64
C ILE A 193 15.89 -11.02 5.55
N ALA A 194 15.75 -10.60 6.80
CA ALA A 194 16.87 -10.48 7.74
C ALA A 194 17.49 -11.84 8.12
N SER A 195 16.67 -12.90 8.23
CA SER A 195 17.14 -14.25 8.55
C SER A 195 17.73 -15.00 7.35
N SER A 196 17.36 -14.65 6.12
CA SER A 196 17.79 -15.34 4.90
C SER A 196 19.26 -15.13 4.54
N GLY A 197 19.90 -14.08 5.04
CA GLY A 197 21.28 -13.68 4.64
C GLY A 197 21.37 -13.04 3.26
N MET A 198 20.24 -12.66 2.65
CA MET A 198 20.21 -12.03 1.31
C MET A 198 20.44 -10.52 1.34
N LEU A 199 20.38 -9.89 2.54
CA LEU A 199 20.63 -8.47 2.68
C LEU A 199 22.05 -8.09 2.23
N GLY A 200 22.14 -7.05 1.39
CA GLY A 200 23.43 -6.56 0.86
C GLY A 200 23.97 -7.33 -0.34
N GLN A 201 23.24 -8.34 -0.83
CA GLN A 201 23.61 -9.03 -2.06
C GLN A 201 23.34 -8.16 -3.29
N ARG A 202 24.11 -8.42 -4.35
CA ARG A 202 24.06 -7.69 -5.61
C ARG A 202 23.61 -8.61 -6.73
N ASP A 203 22.95 -8.02 -7.71
CA ASP A 203 22.58 -8.70 -8.95
C ASP A 203 23.78 -8.89 -9.90
N ALA A 204 23.52 -9.49 -11.08
CA ALA A 204 24.54 -9.70 -12.11
C ALA A 204 25.11 -8.40 -12.69
N GLN A 205 24.41 -7.28 -12.52
CA GLN A 205 24.81 -5.94 -12.95
C GLN A 205 25.63 -5.18 -11.87
N GLY A 206 25.74 -5.76 -10.67
CA GLY A 206 26.45 -5.18 -9.53
C GLY A 206 25.60 -4.23 -8.69
N GLU A 207 24.31 -4.09 -9.00
CA GLU A 207 23.35 -3.29 -8.21
C GLU A 207 22.87 -4.06 -6.98
N LEU A 208 22.56 -3.35 -5.89
CA LEU A 208 22.02 -3.95 -4.67
C LEU A 208 20.61 -4.51 -4.94
N LEU A 209 20.41 -5.77 -4.58
CA LEU A 209 19.07 -6.35 -4.60
C LEU A 209 18.15 -5.58 -3.66
N ASN A 210 17.01 -5.15 -4.18
CA ASN A 210 16.00 -4.43 -3.41
C ASN A 210 14.58 -4.83 -3.85
N GLY A 211 13.56 -4.38 -3.10
CA GLY A 211 12.15 -4.56 -3.46
C GLY A 211 11.78 -6.00 -3.82
N THR A 212 11.12 -6.14 -4.94
CA THR A 212 10.63 -7.42 -5.49
C THR A 212 11.75 -8.40 -5.77
N ALA A 213 12.86 -7.94 -6.36
CA ALA A 213 14.00 -8.80 -6.72
C ALA A 213 14.66 -9.40 -5.48
N LEU A 214 14.80 -8.65 -4.39
CA LEU A 214 15.31 -9.16 -3.12
C LEU A 214 14.40 -10.26 -2.54
N MET A 215 13.09 -10.04 -2.53
CA MET A 215 12.16 -11.05 -2.02
C MET A 215 12.17 -12.32 -2.87
N ILE A 216 12.28 -12.22 -4.20
CA ILE A 216 12.42 -13.36 -5.09
C ILE A 216 13.71 -14.14 -4.74
N ALA A 217 14.82 -13.45 -4.51
CA ALA A 217 16.08 -14.09 -4.10
C ALA A 217 15.94 -14.82 -2.75
N VAL A 218 15.25 -14.24 -1.78
CA VAL A 218 14.96 -14.86 -0.47
C VAL A 218 14.18 -16.16 -0.63
N PHE A 219 13.12 -16.16 -1.43
CA PHE A 219 12.32 -17.35 -1.67
C PHE A 219 13.05 -18.39 -2.55
N SER A 220 13.82 -17.91 -3.52
CA SER A 220 14.68 -18.76 -4.37
C SER A 220 15.76 -19.48 -3.55
N ALA A 221 16.39 -18.80 -2.61
CA ALA A 221 17.38 -19.40 -1.71
C ALA A 221 16.79 -20.51 -0.83
N THR A 222 15.48 -20.41 -0.49
CA THR A 222 14.81 -21.39 0.37
C THR A 222 14.18 -22.55 -0.40
N PHE A 223 13.48 -22.27 -1.51
CA PHE A 223 12.66 -23.23 -2.24
C PHE A 223 13.11 -23.45 -3.69
N GLY A 224 14.24 -22.82 -4.10
CA GLY A 224 14.67 -22.85 -5.49
C GLY A 224 13.63 -22.21 -6.42
N ARG A 225 13.51 -22.74 -7.64
CA ARG A 225 12.57 -22.24 -8.65
C ARG A 225 11.10 -22.23 -8.20
N ALA A 226 10.70 -23.17 -7.37
CA ALA A 226 9.34 -23.19 -6.84
C ALA A 226 9.04 -21.96 -5.98
N GLY A 227 10.02 -21.49 -5.20
CA GLY A 227 9.93 -20.27 -4.41
C GLY A 227 9.78 -19.02 -5.27
N GLU A 228 10.54 -18.92 -6.36
CA GLU A 228 10.41 -17.82 -7.32
C GLU A 228 8.99 -17.73 -7.89
N TRP A 229 8.45 -18.86 -8.35
CA TRP A 229 7.09 -18.92 -8.90
C TRP A 229 6.02 -18.58 -7.85
N MET A 230 6.19 -19.13 -6.66
CA MET A 230 5.27 -18.88 -5.55
C MET A 230 5.21 -17.40 -5.20
N LEU A 231 6.35 -16.75 -5.10
CA LEU A 231 6.41 -15.34 -4.77
C LEU A 231 5.94 -14.46 -5.93
N ALA A 232 6.35 -14.75 -7.16
CA ALA A 232 5.89 -14.00 -8.33
C ALA A 232 4.36 -14.03 -8.47
N LEU A 233 3.75 -15.21 -8.25
CA LEU A 233 2.30 -15.35 -8.25
C LEU A 233 1.67 -14.56 -7.09
N SER A 234 2.23 -14.63 -5.89
CA SER A 234 1.74 -13.87 -4.73
C SER A 234 1.76 -12.37 -5.00
N ILE A 235 2.88 -11.85 -5.50
CA ILE A 235 3.01 -10.42 -5.84
C ILE A 235 2.00 -10.02 -6.91
N ALA A 236 1.84 -10.84 -7.96
CA ALA A 236 0.89 -10.53 -9.02
C ALA A 236 -0.54 -10.46 -8.49
N LEU A 237 -0.94 -11.37 -7.61
CA LEU A 237 -2.28 -11.38 -7.01
C LEU A 237 -2.51 -10.22 -6.05
N PHE A 238 -1.54 -9.95 -5.13
CA PHE A 238 -1.63 -8.82 -4.19
C PHE A 238 -1.69 -7.48 -4.91
N ALA A 239 -0.76 -7.27 -5.84
CA ALA A 239 -0.69 -6.01 -6.57
C ALA A 239 -1.91 -5.80 -7.46
N PHE A 240 -2.41 -6.86 -8.11
CA PHE A 240 -3.64 -6.74 -8.91
C PHE A 240 -4.87 -6.45 -8.05
N ALA A 241 -5.02 -7.09 -6.88
CA ALA A 241 -6.08 -6.78 -5.93
C ALA A 241 -6.04 -5.31 -5.48
N THR A 242 -4.84 -4.78 -5.25
CA THR A 242 -4.64 -3.38 -4.88
C THR A 242 -5.02 -2.43 -6.02
N ILE A 243 -4.65 -2.74 -7.28
CA ILE A 243 -5.04 -1.96 -8.46
C ILE A 243 -6.55 -1.81 -8.53
N ILE A 244 -7.29 -2.92 -8.43
CA ILE A 244 -8.76 -2.86 -8.56
C ILE A 244 -9.44 -2.21 -7.36
N ALA A 245 -8.89 -2.31 -6.15
CA ALA A 245 -9.43 -1.65 -4.96
C ALA A 245 -9.22 -0.13 -5.00
N TRP A 246 -8.03 0.31 -5.38
CA TRP A 246 -7.70 1.73 -5.50
C TRP A 246 -8.41 2.44 -6.65
N GLU A 247 -8.77 1.70 -7.69
CA GLU A 247 -9.59 2.25 -8.77
C GLU A 247 -10.89 2.82 -8.21
N TYR A 248 -11.59 2.05 -7.38
CA TYR A 248 -12.83 2.50 -6.76
C TYR A 248 -12.64 3.76 -5.90
N GLN A 249 -11.57 3.81 -5.11
CA GLN A 249 -11.30 4.96 -4.26
C GLN A 249 -11.03 6.22 -5.09
N GLY A 250 -10.22 6.10 -6.14
CA GLY A 250 -9.93 7.19 -7.05
C GLY A 250 -11.13 7.60 -7.92
N GLU A 251 -11.96 6.64 -8.35
CA GLU A 251 -13.20 6.92 -9.07
C GLU A 251 -14.16 7.77 -8.22
N LYS A 252 -14.33 7.44 -6.94
CA LYS A 252 -15.18 8.22 -6.04
C LYS A 252 -14.64 9.63 -5.77
N ALA A 253 -13.32 9.78 -5.72
CA ALA A 253 -12.71 11.10 -5.62
C ALA A 253 -12.90 11.90 -6.93
N PHE A 254 -12.75 11.26 -8.08
CA PHE A 254 -12.99 11.88 -9.39
C PHE A 254 -14.47 12.26 -9.58
N GLU A 255 -15.41 11.39 -9.17
CA GLU A 255 -16.84 11.67 -9.21
C GLU A 255 -17.21 12.91 -8.40
N TYR A 256 -16.61 13.07 -7.21
CA TYR A 256 -16.77 14.26 -6.39
C TYR A 256 -16.31 15.54 -7.12
N LEU A 257 -15.17 15.51 -7.83
CA LEU A 257 -14.62 16.64 -8.58
C LEU A 257 -15.45 16.96 -9.83
N ALA A 258 -15.87 15.92 -10.56
CA ALA A 258 -16.61 16.06 -11.81
C ALA A 258 -18.10 16.44 -11.58
N GLY A 259 -18.62 16.21 -10.37
CA GLY A 259 -20.02 16.44 -10.01
C GLY A 259 -21.00 15.54 -10.78
N ASN A 260 -20.53 14.54 -11.52
CA ASN A 260 -21.36 13.66 -12.35
C ASN A 260 -20.70 12.30 -12.59
N SER A 261 -21.42 11.24 -12.24
CA SER A 261 -20.98 9.85 -12.43
C SER A 261 -20.82 9.44 -13.91
N ARG A 262 -21.47 10.13 -14.85
CA ARG A 262 -21.32 9.80 -16.30
C ARG A 262 -19.90 9.99 -16.84
N ARG A 263 -19.07 10.79 -16.16
CA ARG A 263 -17.68 11.08 -16.57
C ARG A 263 -16.67 10.05 -16.05
N THR A 264 -17.06 9.17 -15.16
CA THR A 264 -16.14 8.18 -14.57
C THR A 264 -15.60 7.17 -15.60
N GLY A 265 -16.30 6.96 -16.70
CA GLY A 265 -15.78 6.15 -17.81
C GLY A 265 -14.43 6.60 -18.37
N TRP A 266 -14.19 7.91 -18.42
CA TRP A 266 -12.88 8.46 -18.82
C TRP A 266 -11.80 8.17 -17.77
N TYR A 267 -12.16 8.30 -16.49
CA TYR A 267 -11.25 7.95 -15.41
C TYR A 267 -10.83 6.48 -15.48
N ARG A 268 -11.78 5.55 -15.66
CA ARG A 268 -11.53 4.11 -15.77
C ARG A 268 -10.59 3.78 -16.94
N LEU A 269 -10.81 4.41 -18.10
CA LEU A 269 -9.95 4.21 -19.26
C LEU A 269 -8.52 4.70 -18.97
N CYS A 270 -8.37 5.94 -18.45
CA CYS A 270 -7.08 6.47 -18.05
C CYS A 270 -6.40 5.58 -17.01
N TYR A 271 -7.16 5.09 -16.02
CA TYR A 271 -6.65 4.23 -14.98
C TYR A 271 -6.02 2.94 -15.52
N GLY A 272 -6.70 2.27 -16.45
CA GLY A 272 -6.13 1.09 -17.11
C GLY A 272 -4.88 1.41 -17.94
N MET A 273 -4.81 2.59 -18.58
CA MET A 273 -3.60 3.03 -19.30
C MET A 273 -2.43 3.27 -18.32
N PHE A 274 -2.68 3.85 -17.15
CA PHE A 274 -1.64 4.07 -16.15
C PHE A 274 -1.09 2.78 -15.55
N ALA A 275 -1.85 1.69 -15.53
CA ALA A 275 -1.34 0.37 -15.18
C ALA A 275 -0.26 -0.11 -16.16
N PHE A 276 -0.46 0.15 -17.45
CA PHE A 276 0.56 -0.10 -18.47
C PHE A 276 1.80 0.77 -18.26
N PHE A 277 1.64 2.08 -18.10
CA PHE A 277 2.77 2.97 -17.88
C PHE A 277 3.56 2.60 -16.62
N GLY A 278 2.89 2.22 -15.53
CA GLY A 278 3.54 1.74 -14.32
C GLY A 278 4.46 0.55 -14.55
N ALA A 279 4.04 -0.40 -15.38
CA ALA A 279 4.83 -1.58 -15.70
C ALA A 279 6.13 -1.25 -16.48
N VAL A 280 6.11 -0.19 -17.31
CA VAL A 280 7.20 0.16 -18.23
C VAL A 280 8.14 1.22 -17.66
N CYS A 281 7.65 2.08 -16.75
CA CYS A 281 8.44 3.13 -16.13
C CYS A 281 9.51 2.56 -15.16
N SER A 282 10.54 3.37 -14.88
CA SER A 282 11.54 3.02 -13.88
C SER A 282 10.94 2.97 -12.47
N LEU A 283 11.48 2.08 -11.64
CA LEU A 283 11.04 1.89 -10.25
C LEU A 283 11.10 3.21 -9.47
N GLU A 284 12.19 3.95 -9.59
CA GLU A 284 12.40 5.22 -8.87
C GLU A 284 11.34 6.26 -9.22
N ALA A 285 11.08 6.48 -10.52
CA ALA A 285 10.09 7.46 -10.97
C ALA A 285 8.68 7.14 -10.46
N VAL A 286 8.31 5.85 -10.45
CA VAL A 286 7.00 5.41 -9.97
C VAL A 286 6.86 5.60 -8.46
N TRP A 287 7.93 5.29 -7.70
CA TRP A 287 7.91 5.48 -6.25
C TRP A 287 7.94 6.95 -5.83
N ASP A 288 8.74 7.79 -6.48
CA ASP A 288 8.80 9.22 -6.19
C ASP A 288 7.45 9.89 -6.48
N PHE A 289 6.82 9.57 -7.59
CA PHE A 289 5.47 10.05 -7.91
C PHE A 289 4.45 9.63 -6.83
N SER A 290 4.48 8.37 -6.42
CA SER A 290 3.58 7.84 -5.40
C SER A 290 3.79 8.48 -4.03
N ASP A 291 5.03 8.64 -3.60
CA ASP A 291 5.36 9.28 -2.32
C ASP A 291 4.91 10.74 -2.26
N ILE A 292 5.09 11.49 -3.35
CA ILE A 292 4.61 12.88 -3.45
C ILE A 292 3.09 12.93 -3.34
N CYS A 293 2.38 12.09 -4.09
CA CYS A 293 0.92 12.07 -4.09
C CYS A 293 0.35 11.67 -2.71
N ASN A 294 0.94 10.69 -2.06
CA ASN A 294 0.57 10.25 -0.71
C ASN A 294 0.79 11.35 0.32
N GLY A 295 1.95 12.00 0.29
CA GLY A 295 2.24 13.12 1.17
C GLY A 295 1.25 14.27 1.02
N LEU A 296 0.92 14.62 -0.22
CA LEU A 296 -0.07 15.66 -0.51
C LEU A 296 -1.48 15.27 -0.05
N MET A 297 -1.89 14.01 -0.21
CA MET A 297 -3.19 13.52 0.22
C MET A 297 -3.31 13.46 1.75
N ALA A 298 -2.23 13.13 2.45
CA ALA A 298 -2.21 13.06 3.90
C ALA A 298 -2.49 14.41 4.57
N VAL A 299 -2.00 15.53 4.02
CA VAL A 299 -2.12 16.85 4.65
C VAL A 299 -3.57 17.25 4.94
N PRO A 300 -4.49 17.31 3.97
CA PRO A 300 -5.87 17.71 4.25
C PRO A 300 -6.60 16.68 5.14
N ASN A 301 -6.26 15.40 5.07
CA ASN A 301 -6.88 14.38 5.90
C ASN A 301 -6.42 14.47 7.36
N LEU A 302 -5.12 14.63 7.63
CA LEU A 302 -4.61 14.77 8.99
C LEU A 302 -5.16 16.01 9.69
N LEU A 303 -5.28 17.13 8.96
CA LEU A 303 -5.95 18.32 9.48
C LEU A 303 -7.40 18.02 9.90
N ALA A 304 -8.13 17.27 9.10
CA ALA A 304 -9.49 16.88 9.43
C ALA A 304 -9.54 15.94 10.65
N VAL A 305 -8.69 14.92 10.72
CA VAL A 305 -8.64 13.97 11.83
C VAL A 305 -8.37 14.69 13.15
N VAL A 306 -7.41 15.60 13.18
CA VAL A 306 -7.08 16.38 14.38
C VAL A 306 -8.25 17.28 14.79
N MET A 307 -8.84 18.03 13.85
CA MET A 307 -9.92 18.96 14.17
C MET A 307 -11.25 18.27 14.54
N LEU A 308 -11.52 17.10 14.00
CA LEU A 308 -12.76 16.35 14.25
C LEU A 308 -12.64 15.30 15.35
N SER A 309 -11.45 15.10 15.92
CA SER A 309 -11.19 14.08 16.95
C SER A 309 -12.10 14.23 18.17
N GLN A 310 -12.33 15.44 18.63
CA GLN A 310 -13.23 15.72 19.76
C GLN A 310 -14.68 15.39 19.44
N ALA A 311 -15.15 15.70 18.24
CA ALA A 311 -16.51 15.39 17.81
C ALA A 311 -16.76 13.87 17.78
N VAL A 312 -15.81 13.09 17.27
CA VAL A 312 -15.86 11.63 17.24
C VAL A 312 -15.86 11.06 18.67
N SER A 313 -14.97 11.55 19.54
CA SER A 313 -14.90 11.10 20.93
C SER A 313 -16.21 11.37 21.67
N TYR A 314 -16.80 12.56 21.49
CA TYR A 314 -18.04 12.92 22.14
C TYR A 314 -19.24 12.10 21.66
N THR A 315 -19.37 11.89 20.34
CA THR A 315 -20.55 11.24 19.75
C THR A 315 -20.55 9.72 19.88
N HIS A 316 -19.37 9.09 19.88
CA HIS A 316 -19.28 7.62 19.81
C HIS A 316 -18.75 6.96 21.09
N LEU A 317 -18.06 7.69 21.96
CA LEU A 317 -17.50 7.15 23.20
C LEU A 317 -18.25 7.59 24.46
N THR A 318 -19.03 8.68 24.41
CA THR A 318 -19.73 9.21 25.60
C THR A 318 -21.26 9.13 25.55
N LEU A 319 -21.85 9.03 24.39
CA LEU A 319 -23.33 8.98 24.27
C LEU A 319 -24.01 7.68 24.76
N PRO A 320 -23.44 6.48 24.63
CA PRO A 320 -24.09 5.26 25.13
C PRO A 320 -24.32 5.25 26.64
N THR A 321 -23.53 6.00 27.41
CA THR A 321 -23.67 6.06 28.88
C THR A 321 -24.75 7.04 29.35
N LYS A 322 -25.33 7.85 28.48
CA LYS A 322 -26.42 8.80 28.83
C LYS A 322 -27.84 8.33 28.47
N LEU A 323 -27.95 7.20 27.76
CA LEU A 323 -29.25 6.63 27.36
C LEU A 323 -29.76 5.52 28.29
N GLU A 324 -29.03 5.22 29.36
CA GLU A 324 -29.43 4.25 30.39
C GLU A 324 -29.94 4.92 31.70
N VAL A 325 -30.53 6.11 31.58
CA VAL A 325 -31.26 6.73 32.71
C VAL A 325 -32.69 7.03 32.31
#